data_9ad6b195ca3841c21aaad8fe29bae523
#
_entry.id   9ad6b195ca3841c21aaad8fe29bae523
#
_cell.length_a   1.000
_cell.length_b   1.000
_cell.length_c   1.000
_cell.angle_alpha   90.00
_cell.angle_beta   90.00
_cell.angle_gamma   90.00
#
_symmetry.space_group_name_H-M   'P 1'
#
loop_
_entity.id
_entity.type
_entity.pdbx_description
1 polymer ?
#
loop_
_entity_poly.entity_id
_entity_poly.type
_entity_poly.pdbx_seq_one_letter_code
_entity_poly.pdbx_strand_id
1 'polypeptide(L)'
;INCVGGHNGKPAYKDIIIDHCTMSWSTDECATFYGNQNFTLQWCLISESLRKSVHVKGNHGYGGIWGGDGASFHHNLLAHHDSRNPRFCHPGITSVAGVIDFRNNVIYNWGKNSSYGGDTRTINIVNNYYKPGPATEKNRSRIFQPYLPCGKFYIEGNYVEGEPKVTNSNWLGVKPKGEVKMDTVLLWSPLPYEAVSTQPAEQAYKLVLEKAGASLVRDKIDSRVVEEVRKGTYTYGDKGMIDSQNQVGGFLKFVSQTSIESDSDNDGMPDIWEVANNLDPNNPEDASEYTL
;
A
#
# COMPACT_ATOMS: atom_id res chain seq x y z
N ILE A 1 2.00 3.12 10.64
CA ILE A 1 3.24 3.86 10.31
C ILE A 1 2.86 5.17 9.65
N ASN A 2 3.60 6.23 9.98
CA ASN A 2 3.33 7.57 9.49
C ASN A 2 4.66 8.28 9.15
N CYS A 3 4.78 8.79 7.91
CA CYS A 3 5.85 9.67 7.49
C CYS A 3 5.24 10.86 6.74
N VAL A 4 5.12 11.99 7.42
CA VAL A 4 4.42 13.18 6.93
C VAL A 4 5.37 14.38 6.95
N GLY A 5 5.71 14.87 5.76
CA GLY A 5 6.50 16.07 5.55
C GLY A 5 5.69 17.23 4.99
N GLY A 6 6.30 18.40 4.82
CA GLY A 6 5.68 19.55 4.18
C GLY A 6 4.36 20.00 4.80
N HIS A 7 4.11 19.72 6.08
CA HIS A 7 2.86 19.94 6.77
C HIS A 7 3.11 20.70 8.08
N ASN A 8 2.26 21.67 8.41
CA ASN A 8 2.35 22.49 9.62
C ASN A 8 3.77 23.08 9.87
N GLY A 9 4.40 23.63 8.83
CA GLY A 9 5.72 24.23 8.91
C GLY A 9 6.89 23.23 8.99
N LYS A 10 6.63 21.93 8.97
CA LYS A 10 7.69 20.91 8.89
C LYS A 10 8.28 20.87 7.48
N PRO A 11 9.59 20.61 7.32
CA PRO A 11 10.20 20.42 6.01
C PRO A 11 9.62 19.18 5.31
N ALA A 12 9.70 19.14 3.99
CA ALA A 12 9.52 17.91 3.23
C ALA A 12 10.74 17.00 3.46
N TYR A 13 10.49 15.73 3.74
CA TYR A 13 11.54 14.71 3.76
C TYR A 13 11.67 14.13 2.36
N LYS A 14 12.81 13.56 2.02
CA LYS A 14 13.10 13.05 0.69
C LYS A 14 13.92 11.78 0.71
N ASP A 15 13.95 11.11 -0.44
CA ASP A 15 14.76 9.93 -0.69
C ASP A 15 14.48 8.81 0.32
N ILE A 16 13.18 8.42 0.43
CA ILE A 16 12.69 7.44 1.40
C ILE A 16 12.09 6.26 0.66
N ILE A 17 12.49 5.06 1.04
CA ILE A 17 11.89 3.82 0.61
C ILE A 17 11.40 3.00 1.81
N ILE A 18 10.21 2.41 1.67
CA ILE A 18 9.68 1.40 2.59
C ILE A 18 9.34 0.18 1.75
N ASP A 19 9.98 -0.93 2.07
CA ASP A 19 9.98 -2.14 1.26
C ASP A 19 9.69 -3.38 2.10
N HIS A 20 8.87 -4.31 1.59
CA HIS A 20 8.53 -5.61 2.19
C HIS A 20 8.12 -5.54 3.67
N CYS A 21 7.37 -4.52 4.05
CA CYS A 21 6.89 -4.35 5.42
C CYS A 21 5.41 -4.72 5.55
N THR A 22 5.03 -5.22 6.73
CA THR A 22 3.62 -5.41 7.12
C THR A 22 3.17 -4.32 8.08
N MET A 23 2.00 -3.72 7.82
CA MET A 23 1.40 -2.65 8.61
C MET A 23 -0.06 -2.95 8.87
N SER A 24 -0.41 -3.20 10.14
CA SER A 24 -1.77 -3.61 10.54
C SER A 24 -2.20 -2.99 11.86
N TRP A 25 -3.52 -3.10 12.15
CA TRP A 25 -4.13 -2.84 13.46
C TRP A 25 -4.03 -1.40 13.97
N SER A 26 -3.98 -0.44 13.05
CA SER A 26 -4.10 0.96 13.45
C SER A 26 -5.54 1.29 13.84
N THR A 27 -5.68 2.23 14.77
CA THR A 27 -6.97 2.79 15.16
C THR A 27 -7.47 3.89 14.23
N ASP A 28 -6.65 4.31 13.26
CA ASP A 28 -6.97 5.23 12.16
C ASP A 28 -6.35 4.65 10.87
N GLU A 29 -5.38 5.31 10.22
CA GLU A 29 -4.69 4.76 9.06
C GLU A 29 -3.55 3.82 9.45
N CYS A 30 -3.46 2.66 8.79
CA CYS A 30 -2.33 1.76 8.96
C CYS A 30 -1.04 2.31 8.35
N ALA A 31 -1.14 3.04 7.22
CA ALA A 31 0.00 3.48 6.44
C ALA A 31 -0.25 4.87 5.85
N THR A 32 0.36 5.92 6.39
CA THR A 32 0.14 7.30 5.95
C THR A 32 1.44 7.97 5.52
N PHE A 33 1.52 8.32 4.23
CA PHE A 33 2.72 8.86 3.59
C PHE A 33 2.36 9.99 2.65
N TYR A 34 2.65 11.24 3.04
CA TYR A 34 2.42 12.40 2.18
C TYR A 34 3.33 13.57 2.52
N GLY A 35 3.43 14.52 1.60
CA GLY A 35 4.23 15.73 1.80
C GLY A 35 5.75 15.48 1.75
N ASN A 36 6.17 14.34 1.26
CA ASN A 36 7.56 13.97 1.03
C ASN A 36 7.90 14.07 -0.46
N GLN A 37 9.19 14.07 -0.77
CA GLN A 37 9.71 14.05 -2.14
C GLN A 37 10.48 12.76 -2.38
N ASN A 38 10.39 12.21 -3.59
CA ASN A 38 11.07 10.97 -3.95
C ASN A 38 10.82 9.86 -2.90
N PHE A 39 9.55 9.52 -2.70
CA PHE A 39 9.10 8.53 -1.73
C PHE A 39 8.62 7.27 -2.42
N THR A 40 9.10 6.11 -2.00
CA THR A 40 8.64 4.82 -2.50
C THR A 40 8.05 3.96 -1.39
N LEU A 41 6.87 3.42 -1.62
CA LEU A 41 6.27 2.34 -0.85
C LEU A 41 6.06 1.15 -1.78
N GLN A 42 6.78 0.06 -1.54
CA GLN A 42 6.69 -1.09 -2.41
C GLN A 42 6.60 -2.40 -1.63
N TRP A 43 5.95 -3.38 -2.24
CA TRP A 43 5.85 -4.76 -1.73
C TRP A 43 5.41 -4.84 -0.26
N CYS A 44 4.61 -3.89 0.19
CA CYS A 44 4.10 -3.87 1.56
C CYS A 44 2.71 -4.52 1.64
N LEU A 45 2.42 -5.14 2.80
CA LEU A 45 1.11 -5.64 3.16
C LEU A 45 0.49 -4.71 4.18
N ILE A 46 -0.63 -4.09 3.83
CA ILE A 46 -1.35 -3.15 4.70
C ILE A 46 -2.74 -3.74 4.92
N SER A 47 -3.07 -4.09 6.16
CA SER A 47 -4.31 -4.83 6.41
C SER A 47 -4.94 -4.53 7.76
N GLU A 48 -6.22 -4.90 7.88
CA GLU A 48 -6.93 -5.03 9.15
C GLU A 48 -6.85 -3.80 10.06
N SER A 49 -7.12 -2.62 9.52
CA SER A 49 -7.34 -1.44 10.37
C SER A 49 -8.53 -1.65 11.30
N LEU A 50 -8.40 -1.23 12.57
CA LEU A 50 -9.39 -1.49 13.63
C LEU A 50 -10.57 -0.52 13.50
N ARG A 51 -11.74 -1.01 13.07
CA ARG A 51 -12.87 -0.17 12.68
C ARG A 51 -13.59 0.50 13.86
N LYS A 52 -14.00 -0.27 14.87
CA LYS A 52 -14.68 0.22 16.07
C LYS A 52 -13.73 0.15 17.27
N SER A 53 -12.66 0.91 17.17
CA SER A 53 -11.62 0.97 18.18
C SER A 53 -11.79 2.18 19.12
N VAL A 54 -10.73 2.56 19.81
CA VAL A 54 -10.69 3.69 20.75
C VAL A 54 -10.57 5.07 20.08
N HIS A 55 -10.75 5.18 18.77
CA HIS A 55 -10.59 6.45 18.06
C HIS A 55 -11.69 7.45 18.47
N VAL A 56 -11.28 8.67 18.86
CA VAL A 56 -12.17 9.71 19.43
C VAL A 56 -13.29 10.18 18.49
N LYS A 57 -13.13 10.00 17.17
CA LYS A 57 -14.14 10.34 16.15
C LYS A 57 -15.10 9.17 15.84
N GLY A 58 -15.09 8.11 16.64
CA GLY A 58 -15.90 6.91 16.40
C GLY A 58 -15.28 5.97 15.37
N ASN A 59 -16.11 5.28 14.59
CA ASN A 59 -15.65 4.23 13.67
C ASN A 59 -14.64 4.75 12.65
N HIS A 60 -13.41 4.27 12.77
CA HIS A 60 -12.28 4.51 11.88
C HIS A 60 -11.60 3.17 11.57
N GLY A 61 -11.36 2.85 10.33
CA GLY A 61 -10.72 1.61 9.91
C GLY A 61 -10.19 1.82 8.50
N TYR A 62 -8.97 2.38 8.38
CA TYR A 62 -8.51 2.96 7.14
C TYR A 62 -7.14 2.43 6.71
N GLY A 63 -6.95 2.28 5.40
CA GLY A 63 -5.66 1.89 4.80
C GLY A 63 -4.63 3.00 4.97
N GLY A 64 -4.76 4.09 4.21
CA GLY A 64 -3.79 5.17 4.32
C GLY A 64 -4.10 6.42 3.50
N ILE A 65 -3.40 7.51 3.81
CA ILE A 65 -3.35 8.73 3.01
C ILE A 65 -2.00 8.79 2.31
N TRP A 66 -2.01 8.81 0.97
CA TRP A 66 -0.81 8.68 0.15
C TRP A 66 -0.65 9.88 -0.79
N GLY A 67 0.57 10.38 -0.89
CA GLY A 67 0.87 11.51 -1.77
C GLY A 67 2.30 12.01 -1.59
N GLY A 68 2.66 13.03 -2.33
CA GLY A 68 3.99 13.62 -2.33
C GLY A 68 4.33 14.20 -3.70
N ASP A 69 5.60 14.41 -3.93
CA ASP A 69 6.19 14.79 -5.21
C ASP A 69 7.18 13.71 -5.64
N GLY A 70 6.99 13.13 -6.84
CA GLY A 70 7.73 11.94 -7.25
C GLY A 70 7.46 10.75 -6.33
N ALA A 71 6.21 10.62 -5.86
CA ALA A 71 5.82 9.55 -4.94
C ALA A 71 5.37 8.31 -5.72
N SER A 72 6.02 7.18 -5.46
CA SER A 72 5.75 5.89 -6.08
C SER A 72 5.17 4.90 -5.08
N PHE A 73 4.00 4.36 -5.39
CA PHE A 73 3.29 3.36 -4.58
C PHE A 73 2.98 2.15 -5.45
N HIS A 74 3.76 1.09 -5.32
CA HIS A 74 3.62 -0.04 -6.21
C HIS A 74 3.78 -1.41 -5.55
N HIS A 75 3.09 -2.39 -6.10
CA HIS A 75 3.13 -3.80 -5.67
C HIS A 75 2.73 -3.99 -4.19
N ASN A 76 1.88 -3.14 -3.66
CA ASN A 76 1.38 -3.26 -2.30
C ASN A 76 0.05 -4.03 -2.28
N LEU A 77 -0.21 -4.70 -1.17
CA LEU A 77 -1.49 -5.30 -0.85
C LEU A 77 -2.21 -4.44 0.20
N LEU A 78 -3.40 -3.91 -0.15
CA LEU A 78 -4.32 -3.28 0.80
C LEU A 78 -5.52 -4.20 0.98
N ALA A 79 -5.77 -4.67 2.21
CA ALA A 79 -6.83 -5.65 2.49
C ALA A 79 -7.60 -5.33 3.77
N HIS A 80 -8.93 -5.50 3.73
CA HIS A 80 -9.80 -5.39 4.89
C HIS A 80 -9.80 -4.00 5.56
N HIS A 81 -9.93 -2.95 4.76
CA HIS A 81 -10.09 -1.57 5.23
C HIS A 81 -11.45 -1.01 4.83
N ASP A 82 -12.15 -0.37 5.76
CA ASP A 82 -13.44 0.26 5.47
C ASP A 82 -13.32 1.37 4.41
N SER A 83 -12.20 2.10 4.42
CA SER A 83 -11.94 3.21 3.50
C SER A 83 -10.45 3.51 3.35
N ARG A 84 -10.09 4.49 2.52
CA ARG A 84 -8.71 4.94 2.25
C ARG A 84 -7.81 3.84 1.68
N ASN A 85 -8.22 3.28 0.53
CA ASN A 85 -7.50 2.22 -0.18
C ASN A 85 -6.87 2.67 -1.53
N PRO A 86 -5.99 3.66 -1.54
CA PRO A 86 -5.74 4.70 -0.54
C PRO A 86 -6.68 5.91 -0.69
N ARG A 87 -6.62 6.88 0.24
CA ARG A 87 -7.00 8.25 -0.04
C ARG A 87 -5.78 8.98 -0.58
N PHE A 88 -5.88 9.55 -1.76
CA PHE A 88 -4.81 10.43 -2.25
C PHE A 88 -4.87 11.78 -1.52
N CYS A 89 -3.70 12.27 -1.12
CA CYS A 89 -3.55 13.48 -0.33
C CYS A 89 -4.08 14.71 -1.07
N HIS A 90 -4.70 15.62 -0.36
CA HIS A 90 -5.22 16.89 -0.90
C HIS A 90 -4.35 18.09 -0.48
N PRO A 91 -4.42 19.23 -1.22
CA PRO A 91 -3.55 20.38 -0.97
C PRO A 91 -3.74 21.05 0.39
N GLY A 92 -4.90 20.87 1.04
CA GLY A 92 -5.14 21.38 2.39
C GLY A 92 -4.34 20.68 3.49
N ILE A 93 -3.66 19.57 3.19
CA ILE A 93 -2.83 18.84 4.17
C ILE A 93 -1.34 19.18 3.99
N THR A 94 -0.87 19.43 2.77
CA THR A 94 0.55 19.68 2.49
C THR A 94 0.73 20.63 1.31
N SER A 95 1.76 21.45 1.37
CA SER A 95 2.21 22.29 0.26
C SER A 95 2.97 21.50 -0.82
N VAL A 96 3.49 20.32 -0.48
CA VAL A 96 4.20 19.46 -1.44
C VAL A 96 3.22 18.86 -2.41
N ALA A 97 3.41 19.13 -3.68
CA ALA A 97 2.57 18.67 -4.77
C ALA A 97 3.43 18.28 -5.97
N GLY A 98 3.16 17.12 -6.53
CA GLY A 98 3.83 16.60 -7.71
C GLY A 98 3.09 15.38 -8.24
N VAL A 99 3.78 14.58 -9.03
CA VAL A 99 3.21 13.35 -9.59
C VAL A 99 3.15 12.27 -8.52
N ILE A 100 1.98 11.64 -8.43
CA ILE A 100 1.78 10.42 -7.66
C ILE A 100 1.65 9.27 -8.65
N ASP A 101 2.49 8.25 -8.52
CA ASP A 101 2.42 7.05 -9.33
C ASP A 101 1.88 5.88 -8.49
N PHE A 102 0.72 5.37 -8.85
CA PHE A 102 0.02 4.29 -8.17
C PHE A 102 -0.21 3.13 -9.15
N ARG A 103 0.65 2.09 -9.04
CA ARG A 103 0.65 0.98 -9.99
C ARG A 103 0.84 -0.39 -9.39
N ASN A 104 0.32 -1.41 -10.05
CA ASN A 104 0.50 -2.82 -9.71
C ASN A 104 0.14 -3.16 -8.25
N ASN A 105 -0.69 -2.36 -7.59
CA ASN A 105 -1.18 -2.68 -6.25
C ASN A 105 -2.40 -3.60 -6.33
N VAL A 106 -2.64 -4.34 -5.26
CA VAL A 106 -3.84 -5.15 -5.06
C VAL A 106 -4.68 -4.51 -3.98
N ILE A 107 -5.94 -4.25 -4.30
CA ILE A 107 -6.91 -3.68 -3.37
C ILE A 107 -8.03 -4.70 -3.16
N TYR A 108 -8.16 -5.21 -1.95
CA TYR A 108 -9.12 -6.25 -1.61
C TYR A 108 -10.08 -5.83 -0.52
N ASN A 109 -11.34 -6.23 -0.67
CA ASN A 109 -12.39 -6.18 0.36
C ASN A 109 -12.50 -4.80 1.04
N TRP A 110 -12.57 -3.73 0.25
CA TRP A 110 -12.86 -2.41 0.81
C TRP A 110 -14.33 -2.31 1.24
N GLY A 111 -14.60 -1.59 2.32
CA GLY A 111 -15.97 -1.32 2.77
C GLY A 111 -16.61 -0.18 1.97
N LYS A 112 -16.48 1.05 2.44
CA LYS A 112 -17.09 2.24 1.81
C LYS A 112 -16.36 2.72 0.58
N ASN A 113 -15.01 2.74 0.61
CA ASN A 113 -14.22 3.36 -0.44
C ASN A 113 -13.01 2.53 -0.85
N SER A 114 -12.87 2.34 -2.17
CA SER A 114 -11.62 2.01 -2.84
C SER A 114 -10.67 3.22 -2.83
N SER A 115 -10.01 3.55 -3.94
CA SER A 115 -9.18 4.74 -4.04
C SER A 115 -10.01 6.01 -4.25
N TYR A 116 -9.64 7.12 -3.58
CA TYR A 116 -10.38 8.38 -3.70
C TYR A 116 -9.56 9.60 -3.27
N GLY A 117 -10.12 10.80 -3.45
CA GLY A 117 -9.49 12.07 -3.09
C GLY A 117 -8.69 12.68 -4.24
N GLY A 118 -7.46 13.07 -3.99
CA GLY A 118 -6.55 13.60 -5.01
C GLY A 118 -6.94 14.97 -5.55
N ASP A 119 -7.57 15.79 -4.73
CA ASP A 119 -7.97 17.15 -5.05
C ASP A 119 -6.80 17.93 -5.65
N THR A 120 -6.92 18.45 -6.85
CA THR A 120 -5.89 19.17 -7.62
C THR A 120 -4.59 18.40 -7.90
N ARG A 121 -4.49 17.10 -7.55
CA ARG A 121 -3.28 16.30 -7.74
C ARG A 121 -3.18 15.71 -9.14
N THR A 122 -1.96 15.40 -9.53
CA THR A 122 -1.66 14.68 -10.78
C THR A 122 -1.27 13.25 -10.44
N ILE A 123 -2.03 12.28 -11.00
CA ILE A 123 -1.93 10.88 -10.54
C ILE A 123 -1.96 9.93 -11.73
N ASN A 124 -1.01 8.98 -11.75
CA ASN A 124 -1.11 7.76 -12.55
C ASN A 124 -1.76 6.66 -11.73
N ILE A 125 -2.77 5.99 -12.27
CA ILE A 125 -3.43 4.81 -11.67
C ILE A 125 -3.37 3.69 -12.70
N VAL A 126 -2.34 2.83 -12.61
CA VAL A 126 -1.95 1.93 -13.71
C VAL A 126 -1.82 0.49 -13.23
N ASN A 127 -2.45 -0.41 -13.97
CA ASN A 127 -2.29 -1.87 -13.78
C ASN A 127 -2.51 -2.35 -12.34
N ASN A 128 -3.41 -1.71 -11.57
CA ASN A 128 -3.80 -2.19 -10.25
C ASN A 128 -4.90 -3.25 -10.36
N TYR A 129 -4.95 -4.15 -9.40
CA TYR A 129 -5.97 -5.18 -9.30
C TYR A 129 -6.95 -4.85 -8.18
N TYR A 130 -8.20 -4.61 -8.54
CA TYR A 130 -9.30 -4.35 -7.61
C TYR A 130 -10.16 -5.60 -7.47
N LYS A 131 -10.16 -6.19 -6.27
CA LYS A 131 -10.92 -7.39 -5.94
C LYS A 131 -12.00 -7.07 -4.90
N PRO A 132 -13.26 -6.82 -5.32
CA PRO A 132 -14.36 -6.64 -4.38
C PRO A 132 -14.55 -7.89 -3.51
N GLY A 133 -14.59 -7.70 -2.20
CA GLY A 133 -14.78 -8.78 -1.24
C GLY A 133 -16.14 -8.74 -0.54
N PRO A 134 -16.31 -9.53 0.54
CA PRO A 134 -17.56 -9.62 1.30
C PRO A 134 -18.06 -8.28 1.89
N ALA A 135 -17.15 -7.37 2.30
CA ALA A 135 -17.50 -6.04 2.79
C ALA A 135 -17.79 -5.03 1.68
N THR A 136 -17.42 -5.33 0.44
CA THR A 136 -17.63 -4.45 -0.70
C THR A 136 -19.07 -4.57 -1.22
N GLU A 137 -20.01 -3.99 -0.51
CA GLU A 137 -21.44 -4.03 -0.86
C GLU A 137 -21.79 -3.03 -1.95
N LYS A 138 -21.15 -1.88 -1.94
CA LYS A 138 -21.36 -0.76 -2.88
C LYS A 138 -20.05 -0.42 -3.59
N ASN A 139 -20.18 0.27 -4.72
CA ASN A 139 -19.03 0.76 -5.48
C ASN A 139 -18.06 -0.34 -5.92
N ARG A 140 -18.55 -1.55 -6.21
CA ARG A 140 -17.74 -2.69 -6.65
C ARG A 140 -16.93 -2.39 -7.91
N SER A 141 -17.52 -1.66 -8.84
CA SER A 141 -16.93 -1.25 -10.12
C SER A 141 -16.08 0.02 -10.05
N ARG A 142 -15.91 0.62 -8.85
CA ARG A 142 -15.22 1.90 -8.75
C ARG A 142 -13.72 1.73 -8.55
N ILE A 143 -12.95 2.18 -9.53
CA ILE A 143 -11.49 2.30 -9.44
C ILE A 143 -11.13 3.53 -8.58
N PHE A 144 -11.66 4.70 -8.95
CA PHE A 144 -11.27 5.96 -8.33
C PHE A 144 -12.43 6.94 -8.19
N GLN A 145 -12.49 7.65 -7.07
CA GLN A 145 -13.41 8.74 -6.83
C GLN A 145 -12.65 10.07 -6.62
N PRO A 146 -12.37 10.84 -7.68
CA PRO A 146 -11.73 12.14 -7.52
C PRO A 146 -12.63 13.13 -6.78
N TYR A 147 -12.03 13.93 -5.92
CA TYR A 147 -12.67 15.01 -5.21
C TYR A 147 -12.45 16.34 -5.95
N LEU A 148 -13.34 17.30 -5.72
CA LEU A 148 -13.26 18.64 -6.31
C LEU A 148 -12.35 19.57 -5.46
N PRO A 149 -11.65 20.49 -6.13
CA PRO A 149 -11.45 20.59 -7.55
C PRO A 149 -10.57 19.46 -8.08
N CYS A 150 -11.01 18.80 -9.16
CA CYS A 150 -10.27 17.64 -9.68
C CYS A 150 -8.90 18.03 -10.23
N GLY A 151 -7.94 17.14 -10.03
CA GLY A 151 -6.64 17.19 -10.66
C GLY A 151 -6.63 16.60 -12.07
N LYS A 152 -5.49 16.05 -12.48
CA LYS A 152 -5.27 15.38 -13.76
C LYS A 152 -4.93 13.91 -13.53
N PHE A 153 -5.54 13.01 -14.29
CA PHE A 153 -5.40 11.57 -14.04
C PHE A 153 -5.14 10.82 -15.33
N TYR A 154 -4.13 9.93 -15.29
CA TYR A 154 -3.95 8.86 -16.27
C TYR A 154 -4.39 7.55 -15.62
N ILE A 155 -5.37 6.86 -16.22
CA ILE A 155 -5.96 5.66 -15.65
C ILE A 155 -6.06 4.60 -16.75
N GLU A 156 -5.26 3.54 -16.65
CA GLU A 156 -5.15 2.52 -17.69
C GLU A 156 -4.71 1.16 -17.12
N GLY A 157 -5.15 0.08 -17.75
CA GLY A 157 -4.73 -1.29 -17.46
C GLY A 157 -5.18 -1.85 -16.11
N ASN A 158 -6.02 -1.14 -15.36
CA ASN A 158 -6.53 -1.64 -14.08
C ASN A 158 -7.57 -2.74 -14.33
N TYR A 159 -7.45 -3.81 -13.57
CA TYR A 159 -8.40 -4.92 -13.58
C TYR A 159 -9.36 -4.83 -12.41
N VAL A 160 -10.66 -4.92 -12.67
CA VAL A 160 -11.70 -4.97 -11.63
C VAL A 160 -12.43 -6.30 -11.71
N GLU A 161 -12.20 -7.15 -10.73
CA GLU A 161 -12.76 -8.51 -10.70
C GLU A 161 -14.28 -8.48 -10.70
N GLY A 162 -14.87 -9.23 -11.66
CA GLY A 162 -16.32 -9.28 -11.86
C GLY A 162 -16.92 -8.12 -12.66
N GLU A 163 -16.11 -7.13 -13.10
CA GLU A 163 -16.57 -5.93 -13.80
C GLU A 163 -15.85 -5.77 -15.18
N PRO A 164 -16.11 -6.63 -16.15
CA PRO A 164 -15.36 -6.64 -17.40
C PRO A 164 -15.49 -5.35 -18.21
N LYS A 165 -16.63 -4.65 -18.12
CA LYS A 165 -16.80 -3.34 -18.79
C LYS A 165 -15.83 -2.30 -18.26
N VAL A 166 -15.61 -2.27 -16.95
CA VAL A 166 -14.68 -1.34 -16.29
C VAL A 166 -13.24 -1.75 -16.57
N THR A 167 -12.94 -3.03 -16.54
CA THR A 167 -11.61 -3.56 -16.91
C THR A 167 -11.24 -3.18 -18.34
N ASN A 168 -12.14 -3.30 -19.28
CA ASN A 168 -11.91 -2.95 -20.69
C ASN A 168 -11.90 -1.43 -20.95
N SER A 169 -12.50 -0.64 -20.07
CA SER A 169 -12.56 0.82 -20.17
C SER A 169 -12.53 1.42 -18.78
N ASN A 170 -11.33 1.65 -18.27
CA ASN A 170 -11.10 2.03 -16.87
C ASN A 170 -11.81 3.32 -16.44
N TRP A 171 -12.06 4.22 -17.39
CA TRP A 171 -12.79 5.46 -17.12
C TRP A 171 -14.24 5.25 -16.68
N LEU A 172 -14.84 4.11 -16.99
CA LEU A 172 -16.15 3.74 -16.44
C LEU A 172 -16.13 3.50 -14.93
N GLY A 173 -14.94 3.22 -14.37
CA GLY A 173 -14.69 3.08 -12.94
C GLY A 173 -14.33 4.39 -12.22
N VAL A 174 -14.28 5.51 -12.92
CA VAL A 174 -14.03 6.83 -12.34
C VAL A 174 -15.37 7.50 -12.01
N LYS A 175 -15.59 7.81 -10.73
CA LYS A 175 -16.86 8.37 -10.22
C LYS A 175 -16.58 9.63 -9.40
N PRO A 176 -16.46 10.82 -10.04
CA PRO A 176 -16.19 12.07 -9.35
C PRO A 176 -17.20 12.37 -8.25
N LYS A 177 -16.73 13.01 -7.18
CA LYS A 177 -17.60 13.55 -6.14
C LYS A 177 -18.09 14.94 -6.56
N GLY A 178 -19.13 14.99 -7.34
CA GLY A 178 -19.69 16.19 -7.94
C GLY A 178 -19.61 16.18 -9.47
N GLU A 179 -20.05 17.25 -10.10
CA GLU A 179 -20.07 17.36 -11.55
C GLU A 179 -18.69 17.76 -12.10
N VAL A 180 -18.17 16.97 -13.02
CA VAL A 180 -16.88 17.18 -13.68
C VAL A 180 -17.02 16.82 -15.16
N LYS A 181 -16.50 17.68 -16.02
CA LYS A 181 -16.28 17.33 -17.43
C LYS A 181 -15.05 16.41 -17.50
N MET A 182 -15.25 15.13 -17.77
CA MET A 182 -14.20 14.11 -17.73
C MET A 182 -13.04 14.39 -18.69
N ASP A 183 -13.31 14.98 -19.85
CA ASP A 183 -12.30 15.39 -20.83
C ASP A 183 -11.32 16.45 -20.29
N THR A 184 -11.70 17.20 -19.26
CA THR A 184 -10.84 18.22 -18.65
C THR A 184 -9.84 17.64 -17.64
N VAL A 185 -10.06 16.42 -17.16
CA VAL A 185 -9.25 15.77 -16.11
C VAL A 185 -8.50 14.54 -16.61
N LEU A 186 -8.93 13.98 -17.72
CA LEU A 186 -8.36 12.82 -18.37
C LEU A 186 -7.01 13.16 -19.03
N LEU A 187 -6.02 12.29 -18.82
CA LEU A 187 -4.76 12.32 -19.57
C LEU A 187 -4.71 11.10 -20.49
N TRP A 188 -4.22 11.32 -21.71
CA TRP A 188 -4.08 10.30 -22.76
C TRP A 188 -2.71 9.59 -22.72
N SER A 189 -1.78 10.11 -21.94
CA SER A 189 -0.48 9.50 -21.69
C SER A 189 -0.13 9.63 -20.21
N PRO A 190 0.70 8.69 -19.67
CA PRO A 190 1.10 8.77 -18.28
C PRO A 190 1.95 10.01 -18.02
N LEU A 191 1.82 10.53 -16.82
CA LEU A 191 2.71 11.54 -16.29
C LEU A 191 4.11 10.96 -16.09
N PRO A 192 5.18 11.76 -16.20
CA PRO A 192 6.53 11.29 -15.87
C PRO A 192 6.58 10.69 -14.46
N TYR A 193 7.24 9.57 -14.32
CA TYR A 193 7.44 8.85 -13.06
C TYR A 193 8.78 8.12 -13.10
N GLU A 194 9.29 7.74 -11.92
CA GLU A 194 10.49 6.91 -11.83
C GLU A 194 10.21 5.51 -12.41
N ALA A 195 11.24 4.93 -13.04
CA ALA A 195 11.10 3.64 -13.70
C ALA A 195 10.79 2.53 -12.69
N VAL A 196 9.64 1.89 -12.85
CA VAL A 196 9.20 0.74 -12.06
C VAL A 196 8.94 -0.43 -13.00
N SER A 197 9.47 -1.60 -12.68
CA SER A 197 9.11 -2.83 -13.39
C SER A 197 7.61 -3.05 -13.29
N THR A 198 6.92 -2.96 -14.42
CA THR A 198 5.46 -2.97 -14.48
C THR A 198 4.96 -4.23 -15.17
N GLN A 199 3.91 -4.84 -14.61
CA GLN A 199 3.23 -6.00 -15.16
C GLN A 199 1.75 -5.68 -15.44
N PRO A 200 1.06 -6.44 -16.31
CA PRO A 200 -0.39 -6.44 -16.36
C PRO A 200 -0.99 -6.75 -14.98
N ALA A 201 -2.13 -6.15 -14.66
CA ALA A 201 -2.74 -6.23 -13.32
C ALA A 201 -2.91 -7.66 -12.78
N GLU A 202 -3.27 -8.61 -13.63
CA GLU A 202 -3.46 -10.02 -13.22
C GLU A 202 -2.14 -10.73 -12.90
N GLN A 203 -1.04 -10.33 -13.54
CA GLN A 203 0.28 -10.83 -13.21
C GLN A 203 0.79 -10.17 -11.92
N ALA A 204 0.61 -8.86 -11.77
CA ALA A 204 0.91 -8.13 -10.55
C ALA A 204 0.17 -8.73 -9.34
N TYR A 205 -1.12 -9.08 -9.49
CA TYR A 205 -1.88 -9.76 -8.45
C TYR A 205 -1.18 -11.02 -7.91
N LYS A 206 -0.68 -11.87 -8.79
CA LYS A 206 0.03 -13.09 -8.38
C LYS A 206 1.31 -12.78 -7.63
N LEU A 207 2.12 -11.84 -8.17
CA LEU A 207 3.39 -11.44 -7.56
C LEU A 207 3.19 -10.76 -6.20
N VAL A 208 2.19 -9.89 -6.08
CA VAL A 208 1.88 -9.21 -4.81
C VAL A 208 1.45 -10.21 -3.75
N LEU A 209 0.62 -11.20 -4.06
CA LEU A 209 0.24 -12.24 -3.10
C LEU A 209 1.42 -13.13 -2.69
N GLU A 210 2.41 -13.28 -3.55
CA GLU A 210 3.62 -14.02 -3.25
C GLU A 210 4.59 -13.22 -2.38
N LYS A 211 4.80 -11.93 -2.68
CA LYS A 211 5.96 -11.14 -2.22
C LYS A 211 5.63 -10.01 -1.26
N ALA A 212 4.40 -9.49 -1.19
CA ALA A 212 4.09 -8.37 -0.32
C ALA A 212 4.15 -8.71 1.16
N GLY A 213 4.57 -7.73 1.98
CA GLY A 213 4.77 -7.87 3.42
C GLY A 213 6.12 -8.48 3.78
N ALA A 214 6.30 -8.87 5.02
CA ALA A 214 7.48 -9.57 5.51
C ALA A 214 7.51 -11.00 4.95
N SER A 215 7.64 -11.13 3.63
CA SER A 215 7.37 -12.36 2.89
C SER A 215 8.49 -13.41 2.96
N LEU A 216 9.69 -13.04 3.39
CA LEU A 216 10.82 -13.98 3.54
C LEU A 216 10.48 -15.08 4.56
N VAL A 217 9.91 -14.67 5.72
CA VAL A 217 9.35 -15.60 6.71
C VAL A 217 7.98 -15.04 7.12
N ARG A 218 6.96 -15.41 6.36
CA ARG A 218 5.60 -14.88 6.56
C ARG A 218 4.95 -15.47 7.80
N ASP A 219 4.45 -14.61 8.68
CA ASP A 219 3.73 -15.04 9.86
C ASP A 219 2.32 -15.58 9.55
N LYS A 220 1.63 -16.10 10.56
CA LYS A 220 0.30 -16.70 10.42
C LYS A 220 -0.78 -15.67 10.07
N ILE A 221 -0.60 -14.40 10.41
CA ILE A 221 -1.56 -13.33 10.15
C ILE A 221 -1.48 -12.93 8.69
N ASP A 222 -0.28 -12.62 8.21
CA ASP A 222 -0.03 -12.31 6.80
C ASP A 222 -0.41 -13.48 5.89
N SER A 223 -0.06 -14.71 6.28
CA SER A 223 -0.42 -15.92 5.55
C SER A 223 -1.94 -16.06 5.41
N ARG A 224 -2.70 -15.80 6.48
CA ARG A 224 -4.15 -15.83 6.46
C ARG A 224 -4.72 -14.73 5.57
N VAL A 225 -4.25 -13.48 5.71
CA VAL A 225 -4.74 -12.36 4.89
C VAL A 225 -4.51 -12.63 3.40
N VAL A 226 -3.33 -13.11 3.03
CA VAL A 226 -3.02 -13.48 1.64
C VAL A 226 -3.96 -14.58 1.13
N GLU A 227 -4.26 -15.58 1.94
CA GLU A 227 -5.16 -16.66 1.55
C GLU A 227 -6.62 -16.19 1.44
N GLU A 228 -7.07 -15.29 2.32
CA GLU A 228 -8.38 -14.64 2.22
C GLU A 228 -8.51 -13.83 0.92
N VAL A 229 -7.46 -13.07 0.55
CA VAL A 229 -7.42 -12.36 -0.73
C VAL A 229 -7.50 -13.34 -1.90
N ARG A 230 -6.72 -14.44 -1.86
CA ARG A 230 -6.71 -15.45 -2.92
C ARG A 230 -8.09 -16.06 -3.12
N LYS A 231 -8.76 -16.44 -2.05
CA LYS A 231 -10.08 -17.09 -2.06
C LYS A 231 -11.26 -16.12 -2.22
N GLY A 232 -11.06 -14.83 -2.01
CA GLY A 232 -12.15 -13.85 -1.99
C GLY A 232 -13.03 -13.96 -0.73
N THR A 233 -12.44 -14.36 0.40
CA THR A 233 -13.14 -14.68 1.66
C THR A 233 -12.65 -13.82 2.82
N TYR A 234 -13.17 -14.10 4.01
CA TYR A 234 -12.68 -13.56 5.28
C TYR A 234 -12.83 -14.63 6.36
N THR A 235 -12.04 -14.50 7.45
CA THR A 235 -12.12 -15.41 8.60
C THR A 235 -12.70 -14.71 9.83
N TYR A 236 -12.35 -13.45 10.06
CA TYR A 236 -12.69 -12.73 11.29
C TYR A 236 -13.48 -11.44 11.04
N GLY A 237 -14.09 -10.95 12.10
CA GLY A 237 -14.80 -9.67 12.10
C GLY A 237 -16.10 -9.66 11.30
N ASP A 238 -16.60 -8.46 11.05
CA ASP A 238 -17.79 -8.24 10.23
C ASP A 238 -17.36 -8.14 8.76
N LYS A 239 -17.52 -9.23 8.01
CA LYS A 239 -17.11 -9.33 6.59
C LYS A 239 -15.61 -9.01 6.36
N GLY A 240 -14.76 -9.35 7.32
CA GLY A 240 -13.32 -9.08 7.27
C GLY A 240 -12.88 -7.80 7.98
N MET A 241 -13.81 -6.96 8.42
CA MET A 241 -13.51 -5.76 9.18
C MET A 241 -13.44 -6.09 10.66
N ILE A 242 -12.29 -5.98 11.29
CA ILE A 242 -12.08 -6.23 12.70
C ILE A 242 -12.17 -4.95 13.54
N ASP A 243 -12.52 -5.08 14.79
CA ASP A 243 -12.61 -3.98 15.75
C ASP A 243 -11.47 -3.99 16.78
N SER A 244 -10.78 -5.13 16.92
CA SER A 244 -9.66 -5.33 17.82
C SER A 244 -8.75 -6.44 17.31
N GLN A 245 -7.44 -6.29 17.49
CA GLN A 245 -6.47 -7.34 17.19
C GLN A 245 -6.71 -8.63 17.97
N ASN A 246 -7.42 -8.56 19.10
CA ASN A 246 -7.78 -9.75 19.88
C ASN A 246 -8.74 -10.69 19.14
N GLN A 247 -9.52 -10.17 18.19
CA GLN A 247 -10.40 -10.99 17.35
C GLN A 247 -9.63 -11.96 16.45
N VAL A 248 -8.36 -11.65 16.16
CA VAL A 248 -7.47 -12.47 15.32
C VAL A 248 -6.36 -13.15 16.13
N GLY A 249 -6.47 -13.18 17.46
CA GLY A 249 -5.54 -13.85 18.36
C GLY A 249 -4.50 -12.94 19.01
N GLY A 250 -4.57 -11.61 18.78
CA GLY A 250 -3.67 -10.62 19.37
C GLY A 250 -2.25 -10.64 18.83
N PHE A 251 -1.35 -9.96 19.52
CA PHE A 251 0.05 -9.90 19.13
C PHE A 251 0.72 -11.28 19.14
N LEU A 252 1.52 -11.54 18.14
CA LEU A 252 2.29 -12.77 18.07
C LEU A 252 3.34 -12.78 19.19
N LYS A 253 3.48 -13.95 19.80
CA LYS A 253 4.62 -14.19 20.69
C LYS A 253 5.80 -14.55 19.82
N PHE A 254 6.83 -13.73 19.85
CA PHE A 254 8.10 -14.08 19.23
C PHE A 254 8.74 -15.18 20.06
N VAL A 255 9.07 -16.27 19.42
CA VAL A 255 9.89 -17.33 20.03
C VAL A 255 11.32 -16.89 19.80
N SER A 256 12.10 -16.73 20.87
CA SER A 256 13.54 -16.50 20.73
C SER A 256 14.14 -17.64 19.92
N GLN A 257 14.93 -17.34 18.91
CA GLN A 257 15.75 -18.35 18.27
C GLN A 257 16.64 -18.97 19.33
N THR A 258 16.59 -20.29 19.43
CA THR A 258 17.40 -21.07 20.41
C THR A 258 18.86 -21.21 19.96
N SER A 259 19.16 -20.87 18.72
CA SER A 259 20.52 -20.74 18.20
C SER A 259 20.66 -19.32 17.62
N ILE A 260 21.40 -18.47 18.29
CA ILE A 260 21.99 -17.29 17.64
C ILE A 260 23.10 -17.88 16.78
N GLU A 261 23.02 -17.67 15.47
CA GLU A 261 24.17 -17.97 14.59
C GLU A 261 25.36 -17.15 15.08
N SER A 262 26.56 -17.76 15.06
CA SER A 262 27.76 -17.06 15.47
C SER A 262 27.98 -15.84 14.58
N ASP A 263 28.33 -14.74 15.19
CA ASP A 263 28.74 -13.47 14.58
C ASP A 263 30.01 -13.07 15.37
N SER A 264 31.16 -13.48 14.88
CA SER A 264 32.40 -13.49 15.65
C SER A 264 33.00 -12.10 15.81
N ASP A 265 32.80 -11.21 14.85
CA ASP A 265 33.28 -9.83 14.86
C ASP A 265 32.23 -8.78 15.24
N ASN A 266 30.94 -9.20 15.38
CA ASN A 266 29.79 -8.39 15.77
C ASN A 266 29.46 -7.26 14.78
N ASP A 267 29.59 -7.52 13.50
CA ASP A 267 29.24 -6.58 12.44
C ASP A 267 27.77 -6.68 11.97
N GLY A 268 27.05 -7.71 12.45
CA GLY A 268 25.64 -7.99 12.16
C GLY A 268 25.44 -9.04 11.07
N MET A 269 26.50 -9.62 10.52
CA MET A 269 26.46 -10.73 9.59
C MET A 269 26.84 -12.04 10.30
N PRO A 270 26.07 -13.13 10.14
CA PRO A 270 26.46 -14.41 10.70
C PRO A 270 27.71 -14.99 10.00
N ASP A 271 28.63 -15.57 10.76
CA ASP A 271 29.88 -16.21 10.26
C ASP A 271 29.61 -17.13 9.06
N ILE A 272 28.53 -17.90 9.13
CA ILE A 272 28.18 -18.88 8.08
C ILE A 272 27.75 -18.17 6.77
N TRP A 273 27.12 -16.99 6.91
CA TRP A 273 26.73 -16.19 5.77
C TRP A 273 27.95 -15.50 5.13
N GLU A 274 28.85 -14.99 5.95
CA GLU A 274 30.08 -14.33 5.51
C GLU A 274 30.96 -15.29 4.73
N VAL A 275 31.22 -16.48 5.28
CA VAL A 275 31.98 -17.55 4.59
C VAL A 275 31.36 -17.91 3.25
N ALA A 276 30.00 -17.99 3.18
CA ALA A 276 29.28 -18.29 1.95
C ALA A 276 29.39 -17.16 0.90
N ASN A 277 29.66 -15.93 1.34
CA ASN A 277 29.79 -14.74 0.48
C ASN A 277 31.22 -14.25 0.31
N ASN A 278 32.23 -15.07 0.74
CA ASN A 278 33.67 -14.78 0.70
C ASN A 278 34.06 -13.54 1.51
N LEU A 279 33.39 -13.30 2.63
CA LEU A 279 33.77 -12.35 3.66
C LEU A 279 34.50 -13.05 4.80
N ASP A 280 35.20 -12.29 5.65
CA ASP A 280 36.00 -12.84 6.77
C ASP A 280 35.23 -12.65 8.09
N PRO A 281 34.72 -13.74 8.73
CA PRO A 281 33.97 -13.66 10.00
C PRO A 281 34.72 -13.04 11.19
N ASN A 282 35.91 -12.54 11.00
CA ASN A 282 36.70 -11.89 12.04
C ASN A 282 37.08 -10.45 11.65
N ASN A 283 36.53 -9.91 10.56
CA ASN A 283 36.84 -8.58 10.06
C ASN A 283 35.61 -7.70 9.94
N PRO A 284 35.18 -6.95 10.96
CA PRO A 284 33.95 -6.17 10.93
C PRO A 284 33.94 -5.00 9.89
N GLU A 285 35.08 -4.74 9.24
CA GLU A 285 35.16 -3.66 8.26
C GLU A 285 34.68 -4.11 6.87
N ASP A 286 34.65 -5.39 6.59
CA ASP A 286 34.22 -5.93 5.29
C ASP A 286 32.69 -5.97 5.14
N ALA A 287 31.91 -5.72 6.20
CA ALA A 287 30.49 -5.42 6.14
C ALA A 287 30.16 -4.26 5.17
N SER A 288 31.12 -3.40 4.91
CA SER A 288 31.00 -2.30 3.97
C SER A 288 31.41 -2.66 2.52
N GLU A 289 31.98 -3.83 2.31
CA GLU A 289 32.37 -4.29 0.98
C GLU A 289 31.15 -4.78 0.20
N TYR A 290 30.81 -4.05 -0.83
CA TYR A 290 29.64 -4.32 -1.65
C TYR A 290 29.99 -5.34 -2.72
N THR A 291 29.50 -6.56 -2.58
CA THR A 291 29.52 -7.57 -3.64
C THR A 291 28.12 -7.70 -4.26
N LEU A 292 27.88 -6.98 -5.35
CA LEU A 292 26.77 -7.27 -6.28
C LEU A 292 27.22 -8.21 -7.38
#